data_649417c1bfde91ce031e44e361719083
#
_entry.id   649417c1bfde91ce031e44e361719083
#
_cell.length_a   1.000
_cell.length_b   1.000
_cell.length_c   1.000
_cell.angle_alpha   90.00
_cell.angle_beta   90.00
_cell.angle_gamma   90.00
#
_symmetry.space_group_name_H-M   'P 1'
#
loop_
_entity.id
_entity.type
_entity.pdbx_description
1 polymer ?
#
loop_
_entity_poly.entity_id
_entity_poly.type
_entity_poly.pdbx_seq_one_letter_code
_entity_poly.pdbx_strand_id
1 'polypeptide(L)'
;MPTAATTTAAARWACSPTRTRAGRFLACALYARRGALREPIYVHAKIGIVDDRWLTIGSANLNEHSLFNDSEVDLVSCERELARATRERLWAERLELPLDEVSGHEPAKLVDKRWYPIAEQQLDRRNRGEPLTHRFVRLPGASRRSRRLLGPLQGLVVDG
;
A
#
# COMPACT_ATOMS: atom_id res chain seq x y z
N MET A 1 16.01 0.90 8.56
CA MET A 1 14.85 0.86 9.47
C MET A 1 13.68 1.50 8.73
N PRO A 2 12.45 0.92 8.71
CA PRO A 2 11.31 1.61 8.12
C PRO A 2 11.07 2.90 8.91
N THR A 3 10.75 3.99 8.21
CA THR A 3 10.41 5.25 8.85
C THR A 3 9.17 5.06 9.73
N ALA A 4 9.08 5.79 10.84
CA ALA A 4 7.99 5.66 11.81
C ALA A 4 6.59 5.81 11.16
N ALA A 5 6.43 6.68 10.17
CA ALA A 5 5.19 6.89 9.42
C ALA A 5 4.72 5.64 8.66
N THR A 6 5.62 4.96 7.94
CA THR A 6 5.29 3.72 7.20
C THR A 6 4.84 2.61 8.15
N THR A 7 5.47 2.54 9.35
CA THR A 7 5.12 1.55 10.37
C THR A 7 3.75 1.84 10.98
N THR A 8 3.38 3.11 11.14
CA THR A 8 2.12 3.52 11.80
C THR A 8 0.90 3.24 10.94
N ALA A 9 0.94 3.57 9.65
CA ALA A 9 -0.17 3.26 8.73
C ALA A 9 -0.41 1.76 8.64
N ALA A 10 0.64 0.96 8.42
CA ALA A 10 0.54 -0.50 8.38
C ALA A 10 0.03 -1.09 9.71
N ALA A 11 0.44 -0.54 10.86
CA ALA A 11 -0.01 -0.98 12.17
C ALA A 11 -1.50 -0.70 12.41
N ARG A 12 -2.03 0.43 11.95
CA ARG A 12 -3.45 0.78 12.05
C ARG A 12 -4.34 -0.19 11.30
N TRP A 13 -3.97 -0.53 10.07
CA TRP A 13 -4.72 -1.47 9.24
C TRP A 13 -4.55 -2.93 9.69
N ALA A 14 -3.38 -3.31 10.19
CA ALA A 14 -3.11 -4.63 10.73
C ALA A 14 -3.75 -4.88 12.11
N CYS A 15 -4.12 -3.83 12.85
CA CYS A 15 -4.74 -3.94 14.18
C CYS A 15 -6.25 -4.18 14.16
N SER A 16 -6.92 -4.27 13.02
CA SER A 16 -8.33 -4.68 12.96
C SER A 16 -8.44 -6.21 12.83
N PRO A 17 -8.50 -6.97 13.93
CA PRO A 17 -8.51 -8.44 13.89
C PRO A 17 -9.78 -9.00 13.26
N THR A 18 -10.83 -8.19 13.13
CA THR A 18 -12.13 -8.61 12.61
C THR A 18 -12.26 -8.51 11.09
N ARG A 19 -11.37 -7.80 10.39
CA ARG A 19 -11.45 -7.62 8.93
C ARG A 19 -10.47 -8.45 8.11
N THR A 20 -9.45 -9.03 8.72
CA THR A 20 -8.45 -9.87 8.03
C THR A 20 -8.79 -11.36 8.05
N ARG A 21 -10.01 -11.75 8.42
CA ARG A 21 -10.44 -13.15 8.50
C ARG A 21 -10.27 -13.98 7.22
N ALA A 22 -9.95 -13.36 6.10
CA ALA A 22 -9.80 -14.02 4.81
C ALA A 22 -8.49 -13.72 4.08
N GLY A 23 -7.47 -13.17 4.74
CA GLY A 23 -6.19 -12.84 4.06
C GLY A 23 -6.33 -11.81 2.93
N ARG A 24 -7.37 -10.97 2.95
CA ARG A 24 -7.69 -10.04 1.86
C ARG A 24 -7.03 -8.66 1.98
N PHE A 25 -6.05 -8.52 2.85
CA PHE A 25 -5.34 -7.26 3.06
C PHE A 25 -3.86 -7.45 2.78
N LEU A 26 -3.34 -6.70 1.83
CA LEU A 26 -1.93 -6.64 1.49
C LEU A 26 -1.42 -5.21 1.60
N ALA A 27 -0.50 -4.97 2.53
CA ALA A 27 0.19 -3.69 2.67
C ALA A 27 1.63 -3.82 2.16
N CYS A 28 2.04 -2.90 1.30
CA CYS A 28 3.38 -2.87 0.72
C CYS A 28 4.00 -1.47 0.84
N ALA A 29 5.33 -1.42 0.89
CA ALA A 29 6.11 -0.22 0.69
C ALA A 29 6.86 -0.31 -0.63
N LEU A 30 7.12 0.85 -1.25
CA LEU A 30 7.94 0.93 -2.45
C LEU A 30 9.41 1.17 -2.09
N TYR A 31 10.29 0.61 -2.89
CA TYR A 31 11.74 0.75 -2.74
C TYR A 31 12.39 1.18 -4.05
N ALA A 32 13.34 2.10 -3.96
CA ALA A 32 14.23 2.39 -5.06
C ALA A 32 15.18 1.21 -5.30
N ARG A 33 15.39 0.86 -6.58
CA ARG A 33 16.38 -0.12 -7.01
C ARG A 33 17.47 0.59 -7.80
N ARG A 34 18.59 0.88 -7.15
CA ARG A 34 19.82 1.38 -7.81
C ARG A 34 21.00 0.54 -7.31
N GLY A 35 21.36 -0.48 -8.05
CA GLY A 35 22.43 -1.40 -7.67
C GLY A 35 22.17 -2.05 -6.30
N ALA A 36 23.10 -1.86 -5.36
CA ALA A 36 22.96 -2.36 -3.98
C ALA A 36 22.08 -1.47 -3.07
N LEU A 37 21.73 -0.26 -3.50
CA LEU A 37 20.93 0.68 -2.72
C LEU A 37 19.47 0.23 -2.68
N ARG A 38 18.92 0.20 -1.47
CA ARG A 38 17.55 -0.22 -1.15
C ARG A 38 16.94 0.80 -0.21
N GLU A 39 16.53 1.92 -0.76
CA GLU A 39 15.90 2.96 0.04
C GLU A 39 14.38 2.92 -0.14
N PRO A 40 13.60 3.02 0.95
CA PRO A 40 12.17 3.14 0.86
C PRO A 40 11.81 4.44 0.14
N ILE A 41 10.86 4.36 -0.79
CA ILE A 41 10.28 5.52 -1.45
C ILE A 41 9.13 6.02 -0.58
N TYR A 42 9.16 7.29 -0.20
CA TYR A 42 8.02 7.95 0.43
C TYR A 42 6.97 8.26 -0.63
N VAL A 43 5.85 7.53 -0.58
CA VAL A 43 4.73 7.74 -1.50
C VAL A 43 3.77 8.75 -0.88
N HIS A 44 3.68 9.93 -1.48
CA HIS A 44 2.76 10.98 -1.01
C HIS A 44 1.46 11.07 -1.85
N ALA A 45 1.22 10.13 -2.75
CA ALA A 45 -0.02 10.05 -3.53
C ALA A 45 -1.14 9.44 -2.70
N LYS A 46 -2.31 10.08 -2.71
CA LYS A 46 -3.55 9.59 -2.11
C LYS A 46 -4.52 9.27 -3.24
N ILE A 47 -4.58 7.99 -3.57
CA ILE A 47 -5.42 7.46 -4.65
C ILE A 47 -6.23 6.31 -4.05
N GLY A 48 -7.54 6.39 -4.15
CA GLY A 48 -8.45 5.32 -3.78
C GLY A 48 -9.23 4.81 -4.99
N ILE A 49 -9.32 3.51 -5.17
CA ILE A 49 -10.11 2.88 -6.22
C ILE A 49 -10.96 1.77 -5.57
N VAL A 50 -12.28 1.81 -5.80
CA VAL A 50 -13.20 0.83 -5.23
C VAL A 50 -13.99 0.17 -6.37
N ASP A 51 -13.83 -1.14 -6.49
CA ASP A 51 -14.58 -2.02 -7.41
C ASP A 51 -14.57 -1.55 -8.88
N ASP A 52 -13.52 -0.86 -9.34
CA ASP A 52 -13.44 -0.25 -10.67
C ASP A 52 -14.64 0.66 -10.99
N ARG A 53 -15.23 1.29 -9.96
CA ARG A 53 -16.44 2.12 -10.08
C ARG A 53 -16.30 3.49 -9.44
N TRP A 54 -15.37 3.62 -8.53
CA TRP A 54 -15.12 4.84 -7.78
C TRP A 54 -13.62 5.09 -7.72
N LEU A 55 -13.23 6.29 -8.03
CA LEU A 55 -11.85 6.77 -8.01
C LEU A 55 -11.80 8.05 -7.19
N THR A 56 -10.87 8.17 -6.28
CA THR A 56 -10.51 9.42 -5.64
C THR A 56 -9.02 9.68 -5.79
N ILE A 57 -8.68 10.93 -6.04
CA ILE A 57 -7.30 11.43 -6.10
C ILE A 57 -7.27 12.77 -5.38
N GLY A 58 -6.44 12.91 -4.36
CA GLY A 58 -6.40 14.16 -3.62
C GLY A 58 -5.30 14.25 -2.59
N SER A 59 -5.48 15.15 -1.64
CA SER A 59 -4.55 15.41 -0.56
C SER A 59 -4.90 14.68 0.75
N ALA A 60 -6.16 14.23 0.92
CA ALA A 60 -6.60 13.59 2.14
C ALA A 60 -5.97 12.23 2.40
N ASN A 61 -5.31 12.08 3.53
CA ASN A 61 -4.83 10.80 4.04
C ASN A 61 -5.98 10.02 4.72
N LEU A 62 -5.87 8.69 4.77
CA LEU A 62 -6.79 7.85 5.55
C LEU A 62 -6.41 7.88 7.05
N ASN A 63 -6.36 9.07 7.62
CA ASN A 63 -6.11 9.30 9.03
C ASN A 63 -7.14 10.28 9.63
N GLU A 64 -7.14 10.39 10.96
CA GLU A 64 -8.11 11.23 11.69
C GLU A 64 -7.93 12.72 11.39
N HIS A 65 -6.69 13.20 11.23
CA HIS A 65 -6.39 14.60 10.96
C HIS A 65 -6.93 15.02 9.61
N SER A 66 -6.55 14.32 8.53
CA SER A 66 -7.02 14.66 7.19
C SER A 66 -8.53 14.51 7.01
N LEU A 67 -9.16 13.56 7.74
CA LEU A 67 -10.60 13.32 7.58
C LEU A 67 -11.48 14.28 8.40
N PHE A 68 -10.96 14.89 9.48
CA PHE A 68 -11.81 15.65 10.42
C PHE A 68 -11.25 17.01 10.81
N ASN A 69 -9.95 17.27 10.66
CA ASN A 69 -9.30 18.46 11.19
C ASN A 69 -8.62 19.33 10.13
N ASP A 70 -8.10 18.73 9.06
CA ASP A 70 -7.31 19.43 8.04
C ASP A 70 -8.19 19.88 6.87
N SER A 71 -7.74 20.91 6.16
CA SER A 71 -8.35 21.33 4.91
C SER A 71 -7.77 20.52 3.77
N GLU A 72 -8.58 19.65 3.18
CA GLU A 72 -8.18 18.74 2.12
C GLU A 72 -8.98 18.95 0.85
N VAL A 73 -8.41 18.60 -0.27
CA VAL A 73 -9.08 18.63 -1.58
C VAL A 73 -8.96 17.27 -2.25
N ASP A 74 -10.08 16.64 -2.54
CA ASP A 74 -10.14 15.37 -3.26
C ASP A 74 -11.06 15.50 -4.47
N LEU A 75 -10.58 14.99 -5.61
CA LEU A 75 -11.36 14.78 -6.80
C LEU A 75 -11.93 13.38 -6.78
N VAL A 76 -13.25 13.28 -6.96
CA VAL A 76 -13.96 12.01 -6.99
C VAL A 76 -14.59 11.80 -8.35
N SER A 77 -14.44 10.60 -8.90
CA SER A 77 -15.11 10.19 -10.15
C SER A 77 -15.79 8.83 -9.96
N CYS A 78 -17.02 8.72 -10.45
CA CYS A 78 -17.77 7.46 -10.53
C CYS A 78 -17.74 6.85 -11.94
N GLU A 79 -16.87 7.34 -12.81
CA GLU A 79 -16.70 6.82 -14.15
C GLU A 79 -15.93 5.50 -14.12
N ARG A 80 -16.59 4.42 -14.52
CA ARG A 80 -16.06 3.05 -14.42
C ARG A 80 -14.82 2.83 -15.30
N GLU A 81 -14.83 3.36 -16.51
CA GLU A 81 -13.72 3.19 -17.44
C GLU A 81 -12.47 3.89 -16.91
N LEU A 82 -12.62 5.10 -16.37
CA LEU A 82 -11.53 5.85 -15.76
C LEU A 82 -10.98 5.14 -14.52
N ALA A 83 -11.85 4.68 -13.63
CA ALA A 83 -11.44 3.98 -12.41
C ALA A 83 -10.68 2.68 -12.74
N ARG A 84 -11.19 1.88 -13.67
CA ARG A 84 -10.55 0.65 -14.14
C ARG A 84 -9.21 0.93 -14.82
N ALA A 85 -9.17 1.84 -15.79
CA ALA A 85 -7.96 2.18 -16.51
C ALA A 85 -6.87 2.70 -15.58
N THR A 86 -7.24 3.49 -14.56
CA THR A 86 -6.32 3.97 -13.54
C THR A 86 -5.76 2.80 -12.72
N ARG A 87 -6.59 1.87 -12.24
CA ARG A 87 -6.13 0.68 -11.52
C ARG A 87 -5.20 -0.16 -12.38
N GLU A 88 -5.58 -0.45 -13.61
CA GLU A 88 -4.78 -1.31 -14.50
C GLU A 88 -3.41 -0.73 -14.77
N ARG A 89 -3.32 0.58 -15.05
CA ARG A 89 -2.04 1.27 -15.25
C ARG A 89 -1.18 1.29 -13.99
N LEU A 90 -1.77 1.61 -12.84
CA LEU A 90 -1.04 1.59 -11.56
C LEU A 90 -0.54 0.18 -11.23
N TRP A 91 -1.35 -0.83 -11.46
CA TRP A 91 -0.97 -2.22 -11.19
C TRP A 91 0.11 -2.71 -12.16
N ALA A 92 0.00 -2.40 -13.44
CA ALA A 92 1.03 -2.71 -14.44
C ALA A 92 2.39 -2.10 -14.04
N GLU A 93 2.39 -0.81 -13.68
CA GLU A 93 3.60 -0.12 -13.21
C GLU A 93 4.18 -0.77 -11.95
N ARG A 94 3.32 -1.07 -10.94
CA ARG A 94 3.79 -1.63 -9.66
C ARG A 94 4.24 -3.07 -9.77
N LEU A 95 3.56 -3.87 -10.58
CA LEU A 95 3.93 -5.26 -10.85
C LEU A 95 5.09 -5.37 -11.86
N GLU A 96 5.48 -4.25 -12.49
CA GLU A 96 6.50 -4.19 -13.53
C GLU A 96 6.14 -5.12 -14.72
N LEU A 97 4.85 -5.14 -15.08
CA LEU A 97 4.28 -5.93 -16.16
C LEU A 97 3.78 -5.03 -17.30
N PRO A 98 3.75 -5.53 -18.54
CA PRO A 98 3.02 -4.89 -19.63
C PRO A 98 1.53 -4.70 -19.28
N LEU A 99 0.89 -3.66 -19.82
CA LEU A 99 -0.50 -3.34 -19.50
C LEU A 99 -1.47 -4.46 -19.91
N ASP A 100 -1.21 -5.14 -21.00
CA ASP A 100 -2.02 -6.25 -21.51
C ASP A 100 -2.00 -7.49 -20.61
N GLU A 101 -0.94 -7.68 -19.80
CA GLU A 101 -0.89 -8.73 -18.78
C GLU A 101 -1.73 -8.40 -17.54
N VAL A 102 -2.21 -7.16 -17.40
CA VAL A 102 -3.04 -6.71 -16.29
C VAL A 102 -4.47 -6.44 -16.74
N SER A 103 -4.64 -5.82 -17.92
CA SER A 103 -5.94 -5.47 -18.47
C SER A 103 -6.77 -6.71 -18.78
N GLY A 104 -8.07 -6.63 -18.48
CA GLY A 104 -9.01 -7.73 -18.71
C GLY A 104 -8.89 -8.91 -17.75
N HIS A 105 -7.91 -8.90 -16.84
CA HIS A 105 -7.80 -9.93 -15.82
C HIS A 105 -8.61 -9.58 -14.58
N GLU A 106 -9.19 -10.61 -13.96
CA GLU A 106 -9.92 -10.47 -12.71
C GLU A 106 -8.97 -9.98 -11.58
N PRO A 107 -9.28 -8.86 -10.90
CA PRO A 107 -8.41 -8.29 -9.86
C PRO A 107 -8.01 -9.29 -8.78
N ALA A 108 -8.95 -10.11 -8.30
CA ALA A 108 -8.68 -11.11 -7.26
C ALA A 108 -7.60 -12.11 -7.71
N LYS A 109 -7.65 -12.57 -8.96
CA LYS A 109 -6.64 -13.50 -9.50
C LYS A 109 -5.25 -12.87 -9.62
N LEU A 110 -5.18 -11.58 -9.99
CA LEU A 110 -3.91 -10.86 -10.02
C LEU A 110 -3.34 -10.68 -8.62
N VAL A 111 -4.20 -10.37 -7.64
CA VAL A 111 -3.77 -10.27 -6.24
C VAL A 111 -3.18 -11.61 -5.77
N ASP A 112 -3.88 -12.71 -5.96
CA ASP A 112 -3.45 -14.01 -5.48
C ASP A 112 -2.22 -14.55 -6.23
N LYS A 113 -2.16 -14.36 -7.56
CA LYS A 113 -1.11 -14.96 -8.40
C LYS A 113 0.12 -14.09 -8.60
N ARG A 114 0.01 -12.78 -8.39
CA ARG A 114 1.10 -11.83 -8.64
C ARG A 114 1.46 -11.02 -7.40
N TRP A 115 0.50 -10.25 -6.84
CA TRP A 115 0.79 -9.35 -5.75
C TRP A 115 1.32 -10.05 -4.50
N TYR A 116 0.61 -11.07 -4.00
CA TYR A 116 1.04 -11.79 -2.80
C TYR A 116 2.37 -12.50 -2.98
N PRO A 117 2.57 -13.35 -4.01
CA PRO A 117 3.83 -14.06 -4.18
C PRO A 117 5.04 -13.14 -4.34
N ILE A 118 4.90 -12.07 -5.14
CA ILE A 118 5.98 -11.12 -5.34
C ILE A 118 6.28 -10.37 -4.03
N ALA A 119 5.26 -9.86 -3.34
CA ALA A 119 5.43 -9.09 -2.11
C ALA A 119 6.12 -9.91 -1.00
N GLU A 120 5.76 -11.18 -0.83
CA GLU A 120 6.40 -12.11 0.11
C GLU A 120 7.84 -12.39 -0.29
N GLN A 121 8.08 -12.72 -1.56
CA GLN A 121 9.43 -12.96 -2.05
C GLN A 121 10.35 -11.75 -1.83
N GLN A 122 9.86 -10.53 -2.07
CA GLN A 122 10.65 -9.32 -1.84
C GLN A 122 10.92 -9.08 -0.35
N LEU A 123 9.96 -9.39 0.53
CA LEU A 123 10.18 -9.32 1.97
C LEU A 123 11.29 -10.29 2.41
N ASP A 124 11.26 -11.53 1.92
CA ASP A 124 12.28 -12.53 2.23
C ASP A 124 13.65 -12.12 1.70
N ARG A 125 13.74 -11.63 0.47
CA ARG A 125 14.99 -11.11 -0.10
C ARG A 125 15.54 -9.95 0.73
N ARG A 126 14.66 -9.01 1.11
CA ARG A 126 15.05 -7.89 1.98
C ARG A 126 15.61 -8.38 3.31
N ASN A 127 14.95 -9.34 3.96
CA ASN A 127 15.37 -9.88 5.24
C ASN A 127 16.72 -10.60 5.17
N ARG A 128 17.00 -11.26 4.03
CA ARG A 128 18.30 -11.91 3.76
C ARG A 128 19.39 -10.98 3.25
N GLY A 129 19.07 -9.70 3.06
CA GLY A 129 20.03 -8.75 2.50
C GLY A 129 20.28 -8.91 0.99
N GLU A 130 19.47 -9.69 0.25
CA GLU A 130 19.58 -9.92 -1.19
C GLU A 130 19.05 -8.74 -2.02
N PRO A 131 19.51 -8.56 -3.26
CA PRO A 131 18.94 -7.55 -4.17
C PRO A 131 17.46 -7.78 -4.42
N LEU A 132 16.67 -6.70 -4.44
CA LEU A 132 15.25 -6.76 -4.80
C LEU A 132 15.10 -6.93 -6.31
N THR A 133 14.16 -7.77 -6.73
CA THR A 133 13.79 -7.97 -8.14
C THR A 133 12.59 -7.12 -8.54
N HIS A 134 11.75 -6.72 -7.58
CA HIS A 134 10.61 -5.81 -7.77
C HIS A 134 10.65 -4.67 -6.75
N ARG A 135 10.01 -3.55 -7.08
CA ARG A 135 10.04 -2.34 -6.23
C ARG A 135 9.16 -2.40 -5.01
N PHE A 136 8.11 -3.21 -4.98
CA PHE A 136 7.23 -3.28 -3.83
C PHE A 136 7.59 -4.47 -2.92
N VAL A 137 7.58 -4.19 -1.63
CA VAL A 137 7.92 -5.15 -0.58
C VAL A 137 6.78 -5.18 0.42
N ARG A 138 6.33 -6.37 0.81
CA ARG A 138 5.32 -6.50 1.85
C ARG A 138 5.77 -5.83 3.14
N LEU A 139 4.87 -5.06 3.75
CA LEU A 139 5.10 -4.55 5.09
C LEU A 139 4.96 -5.69 6.10
N PRO A 140 5.95 -5.89 6.99
CA PRO A 140 5.82 -6.87 8.05
C PRO A 140 4.64 -6.48 8.96
N GLY A 141 3.88 -7.45 9.42
CA GLY A 141 2.82 -7.23 10.39
C GLY A 141 3.37 -6.58 11.68
N ALA A 142 2.58 -5.70 12.29
CA ALA A 142 2.98 -5.09 13.55
C ALA A 142 3.17 -6.17 14.64
N SER A 143 4.34 -6.19 15.26
CA SER A 143 4.63 -7.10 16.37
C SER A 143 3.73 -6.78 17.58
N ARG A 144 3.51 -7.77 18.47
CA ARG A 144 2.78 -7.53 19.74
C ARG A 144 3.44 -6.43 20.56
N ARG A 145 4.77 -6.31 20.50
CA ARG A 145 5.54 -5.28 21.20
C ARG A 145 5.32 -3.90 20.58
N SER A 146 5.34 -3.79 19.26
CA SER A 146 5.04 -2.52 18.54
C SER A 146 3.62 -2.04 18.84
N ARG A 147 2.63 -2.95 18.89
CA ARG A 147 1.25 -2.62 19.25
C ARG A 147 1.10 -2.09 20.67
N ARG A 148 1.85 -2.64 21.64
CA ARG A 148 1.85 -2.15 23.04
C ARG A 148 2.48 -0.77 23.17
N LEU A 149 3.53 -0.49 22.39
CA LEU A 149 4.22 0.81 22.42
C LEU A 149 3.43 1.91 21.72
N LEU A 150 2.69 1.58 20.65
CA LEU A 150 1.91 2.54 19.86
C LEU A 150 0.48 2.76 20.40
N GLY A 151 -0.03 1.85 21.24
CA GLY A 151 -1.39 1.89 21.76
C GLY A 151 -1.83 3.22 22.38
N PRO A 152 -1.04 3.83 23.29
CA PRO A 152 -1.37 5.12 23.91
C PRO A 152 -1.15 6.34 23.02
N LEU A 153 -0.38 6.20 21.93
CA LEU A 153 0.08 7.30 21.08
C LEU A 153 -0.60 7.31 19.70
N GLN A 154 -1.63 6.49 19.50
CA GLN A 154 -2.29 6.34 18.18
C GLN A 154 -2.91 7.63 17.62
N GLY A 155 -3.18 8.64 18.46
CA GLY A 155 -3.69 9.95 18.05
C GLY A 155 -2.62 11.03 17.90
N LEU A 156 -1.36 10.76 18.27
CA LEU A 156 -0.29 11.75 18.33
C LEU A 156 0.72 11.67 17.17
N VAL A 157 0.56 10.71 16.26
CA VAL A 157 1.43 10.62 15.08
C VAL A 157 0.91 11.58 14.02
N VAL A 158 1.52 12.73 13.96
CA VAL A 158 1.31 13.74 12.92
C VAL A 158 2.03 13.25 11.67
N ASP A 159 1.31 13.20 10.55
CA ASP A 159 1.93 13.09 9.23
C ASP A 159 2.71 14.39 8.97
N GLY A 160 4.02 14.29 8.92
CA GLY A 160 4.90 15.37 8.49
C GLY A 160 5.08 15.36 6.99
#